data_9b6c24793b5d118d064e052672da8ef0
#
_entry.id   9b6c24793b5d118d064e052672da8ef0
#
_cell.length_a   1.000
_cell.length_b   1.000
_cell.length_c   1.000
_cell.angle_alpha   90.00
_cell.angle_beta   90.00
_cell.angle_gamma   90.00
#
_symmetry.space_group_name_H-M   'P 1'
#
loop_
_entity.id
_entity.type
_entity.pdbx_description
1 polymer ?
#
loop_
_entity_poly.entity_id
_entity_poly.type
_entity_poly.pdbx_seq_one_letter_code
_entity_poly.pdbx_strand_id
1 'polypeptide(L)'
;MNIDYKAAGKMMGYYRRKEKISQKELAKAVGISNNYLSNIENGYTIPSLETFTELSVTLGKTPDFFLLGHIRDDIVGNIEDSLKLCSKERLNLIYKIVELLKD
;
A
#
# COMPACT_ATOMS: atom_id res chain seq x y z
N MET A 1 -6.95 -9.75 13.73
CA MET A 1 -6.53 -9.44 12.35
C MET A 1 -5.09 -9.86 12.15
N ASN A 2 -4.80 -10.58 11.08
CA ASN A 2 -3.43 -10.93 10.72
C ASN A 2 -2.89 -9.90 9.73
N ILE A 3 -1.69 -9.39 10.01
CA ILE A 3 -1.03 -8.45 9.11
C ILE A 3 -0.37 -9.25 7.99
N ASP A 4 -0.63 -8.87 6.75
CA ASP A 4 0.00 -9.47 5.59
C ASP A 4 1.30 -8.72 5.26
N TYR A 5 2.38 -9.16 5.88
CA TYR A 5 3.70 -8.53 5.68
C TYR A 5 4.23 -8.70 4.26
N LYS A 6 3.83 -9.77 3.57
CA LYS A 6 4.21 -9.98 2.18
C LYS A 6 3.58 -8.94 1.27
N ALA A 7 2.30 -8.66 1.48
CA ALA A 7 1.61 -7.60 0.74
C ALA A 7 2.21 -6.22 1.06
N ALA A 8 2.51 -5.96 2.33
CA ALA A 8 3.14 -4.72 2.74
C ALA A 8 4.50 -4.52 2.06
N GLY A 9 5.32 -5.57 2.03
CA GLY A 9 6.63 -5.53 1.35
C GLY A 9 6.50 -5.27 -0.14
N LYS A 10 5.55 -5.92 -0.81
CA LYS A 10 5.28 -5.70 -2.23
C LYS A 10 4.86 -4.25 -2.51
N MET A 11 4.04 -3.69 -1.66
CA MET A 11 3.63 -2.28 -1.78
C MET A 11 4.83 -1.34 -1.64
N MET A 12 5.72 -1.61 -0.69
CA MET A 12 6.95 -0.83 -0.54
C MET A 12 7.78 -0.86 -1.82
N GLY A 13 7.97 -2.03 -2.41
CA GLY A 13 8.69 -2.17 -3.67
C GLY A 13 8.01 -1.43 -4.82
N TYR A 14 6.68 -1.48 -4.87
CA TYR A 14 5.90 -0.75 -5.87
C TYR A 14 6.13 0.76 -5.76
N TYR A 15 5.99 1.33 -4.57
CA TYR A 15 6.16 2.78 -4.38
C TYR A 15 7.60 3.22 -4.55
N ARG A 16 8.56 2.37 -4.14
CA ARG A 16 9.98 2.63 -4.40
C ARG A 16 10.24 2.79 -5.91
N ARG A 17 9.74 1.84 -6.71
CA ARG A 17 9.91 1.88 -8.17
C ARG A 17 9.17 3.05 -8.79
N LYS A 18 8.00 3.37 -8.28
CA LYS A 18 7.20 4.51 -8.75
C LYS A 18 7.96 5.82 -8.56
N GLU A 19 8.69 5.95 -7.46
CA GLU A 19 9.55 7.10 -7.18
C GLU A 19 10.89 7.00 -7.89
N LYS A 20 11.13 5.95 -8.68
CA LYS A 20 12.37 5.72 -9.43
C LYS A 20 13.59 5.62 -8.52
N ILE A 21 13.44 5.02 -7.35
CA ILE A 21 14.50 4.79 -6.39
C ILE A 21 14.92 3.33 -6.49
N SER A 22 16.23 3.05 -6.58
CA SER A 22 16.74 1.68 -6.59
C SER A 22 16.68 1.07 -5.18
N GLN A 23 16.69 -0.26 -5.10
CA GLN A 23 16.80 -0.93 -3.79
C GLN A 23 18.07 -0.47 -3.05
N LYS A 24 19.16 -0.35 -3.76
CA LYS A 24 20.45 0.08 -3.18
C LYS A 24 20.34 1.48 -2.57
N GLU A 25 19.69 2.38 -3.27
CA GLU A 25 19.52 3.77 -2.80
C GLU A 25 18.63 3.80 -1.55
N LEU A 26 17.52 3.10 -1.56
CA LEU A 26 16.60 3.06 -0.41
C LEU A 26 17.25 2.39 0.80
N ALA A 27 17.93 1.25 0.58
CA ALA A 27 18.61 0.54 1.65
C ALA A 27 19.67 1.43 2.31
N LYS A 28 20.44 2.15 1.50
CA LYS A 28 21.46 3.09 1.99
C LYS A 28 20.83 4.22 2.81
N ALA A 29 19.73 4.79 2.33
CA ALA A 29 19.04 5.88 3.02
C ALA A 29 18.54 5.48 4.40
N VAL A 30 18.13 4.22 4.55
CA VAL A 30 17.57 3.69 5.80
C VAL A 30 18.64 3.03 6.68
N GLY A 31 19.82 2.77 6.13
CA GLY A 31 20.92 2.15 6.88
C GLY A 31 20.81 0.63 6.99
N ILE A 32 20.19 -0.04 6.01
CA ILE A 32 20.09 -1.50 5.96
C ILE A 32 20.80 -2.04 4.71
N SER A 33 21.04 -3.35 4.69
CA SER A 33 21.64 -3.98 3.52
C SER A 33 20.64 -4.08 2.37
N ASN A 34 21.13 -4.09 1.14
CA ASN A 34 20.31 -4.30 -0.05
C ASN A 34 19.61 -5.66 0.00
N ASN A 35 20.32 -6.68 0.51
CA ASN A 35 19.76 -8.03 0.63
C ASN A 35 18.60 -8.06 1.64
N TYR A 36 18.73 -7.35 2.75
CA TYR A 36 17.66 -7.27 3.74
C TYR A 36 16.43 -6.59 3.13
N LEU A 37 16.61 -5.48 2.44
CA LEU A 37 15.49 -4.79 1.77
C LEU A 37 14.83 -5.68 0.73
N SER A 38 15.62 -6.41 -0.07
CA SER A 38 15.09 -7.34 -1.06
C SER A 38 14.22 -8.42 -0.39
N ASN A 39 14.67 -8.95 0.73
CA ASN A 39 13.90 -9.96 1.48
C ASN A 39 12.61 -9.39 2.04
N ILE A 40 12.61 -8.13 2.47
CA ILE A 40 11.40 -7.44 2.93
C ILE A 40 10.41 -7.28 1.77
N GLU A 41 10.86 -6.79 0.64
CA GLU A 41 10.02 -6.56 -0.54
C GLU A 41 9.44 -7.85 -1.11
N ASN A 42 10.16 -8.95 -0.97
CA ASN A 42 9.70 -10.26 -1.42
C ASN A 42 8.86 -11.02 -0.38
N GLY A 43 8.73 -10.47 0.82
CA GLY A 43 7.93 -11.09 1.88
C GLY A 43 8.62 -12.24 2.58
N TYR A 44 9.93 -12.39 2.44
CA TYR A 44 10.70 -13.45 3.08
C TYR A 44 11.08 -13.12 4.52
N THR A 45 11.08 -11.86 4.85
CA THR A 45 11.49 -11.38 6.17
C THR A 45 10.55 -10.28 6.63
N ILE A 46 10.16 -10.34 7.91
CA ILE A 46 9.39 -9.29 8.55
C ILE A 46 10.39 -8.30 9.15
N PRO A 47 10.36 -7.02 8.72
CA PRO A 47 11.29 -6.03 9.27
C PRO A 47 10.94 -5.70 10.72
N SER A 48 11.90 -5.18 11.46
CA SER A 48 11.65 -4.61 12.77
C SER A 48 10.69 -3.42 12.62
N LEU A 49 9.99 -3.08 13.69
CA LEU A 49 9.10 -1.92 13.68
C LEU A 49 9.83 -0.64 13.30
N GLU A 50 11.04 -0.47 13.82
CA GLU A 50 11.88 0.70 13.52
C GLU A 50 12.22 0.76 12.02
N THR A 51 12.70 -0.34 11.45
CA THR A 51 13.04 -0.40 10.03
C THR A 51 11.80 -0.18 9.17
N PHE A 52 10.68 -0.80 9.52
CA PHE A 52 9.43 -0.63 8.80
C PHE A 52 8.99 0.84 8.78
N THR A 53 9.07 1.50 9.93
CA THR A 53 8.71 2.91 10.06
C THR A 53 9.63 3.81 9.23
N GLU A 54 10.95 3.58 9.28
CA GLU A 54 11.90 4.36 8.48
C GLU A 54 11.71 4.17 6.98
N LEU A 55 11.46 2.95 6.53
CA LEU A 55 11.15 2.69 5.12
C LEU A 55 9.90 3.44 4.70
N SER A 56 8.85 3.37 5.51
CA SER A 56 7.58 4.05 5.22
C SER A 56 7.77 5.55 5.06
N VAL A 57 8.40 6.17 6.05
CA VAL A 57 8.62 7.64 6.06
C VAL A 57 9.50 8.06 4.90
N THR A 58 10.56 7.30 4.60
CA THR A 58 11.47 7.61 3.49
C THR A 58 10.72 7.56 2.16
N LEU A 59 9.71 6.69 2.02
CA LEU A 59 8.86 6.61 0.83
C LEU A 59 7.72 7.64 0.86
N GLY A 60 7.69 8.53 1.84
CA GLY A 60 6.68 9.58 1.94
C GLY A 60 5.32 9.11 2.43
N LYS A 61 5.28 7.99 3.13
CA LYS A 61 4.05 7.39 3.62
C LYS A 61 4.13 7.14 5.13
N THR A 62 2.98 6.83 5.72
CA THR A 62 2.92 6.38 7.11
C THR A 62 2.96 4.85 7.16
N PRO A 63 3.40 4.25 8.28
CA PRO A 63 3.44 2.79 8.39
C PRO A 63 2.09 2.12 8.17
N ASP A 64 1.00 2.71 8.64
CA ASP A 64 -0.35 2.16 8.45
C ASP A 64 -0.75 2.07 6.97
N PHE A 65 -0.24 2.96 6.15
CA PHE A 65 -0.49 2.92 4.70
C PHE A 65 -0.06 1.58 4.11
N PHE A 66 1.11 1.07 4.48
CA PHE A 66 1.61 -0.21 3.99
C PHE A 66 0.97 -1.40 4.71
N LEU A 67 0.69 -1.26 5.99
CA LEU A 67 0.11 -2.36 6.77
C LEU A 67 -1.35 -2.63 6.41
N LEU A 68 -2.11 -1.60 6.08
CA LEU A 68 -3.55 -1.69 5.86
C LEU A 68 -3.98 -1.38 4.43
N GLY A 69 -3.05 -0.94 3.58
CA GLY A 69 -3.38 -0.51 2.22
C GLY A 69 -4.02 -1.61 1.38
N HIS A 70 -3.56 -2.86 1.52
CA HIS A 70 -4.12 -3.99 0.79
C HIS A 70 -5.59 -4.26 1.17
N ILE A 71 -5.95 -4.00 2.43
CA ILE A 71 -7.34 -4.15 2.90
C ILE A 71 -8.22 -3.08 2.24
N ARG A 72 -7.71 -1.85 2.14
CA ARG A 72 -8.42 -0.75 1.48
C ARG A 72 -8.62 -1.04 0.00
N ASP A 73 -7.59 -1.57 -0.66
CA ASP A 73 -7.68 -1.93 -2.08
C ASP A 73 -8.70 -3.03 -2.31
N ASP A 74 -8.78 -4.03 -1.43
CA ASP A 74 -9.79 -5.08 -1.51
C ASP A 74 -11.20 -4.51 -1.37
N ILE A 75 -11.40 -3.58 -0.44
CA ILE A 75 -12.69 -2.92 -0.25
C ILE A 75 -13.07 -2.11 -1.50
N VAL A 76 -12.15 -1.33 -2.03
CA VAL A 76 -12.37 -0.54 -3.25
C VAL A 76 -12.68 -1.46 -4.43
N GLY A 77 -11.93 -2.54 -4.62
CA GLY A 77 -12.18 -3.52 -5.68
C GLY A 77 -13.56 -4.14 -5.57
N ASN A 78 -14.00 -4.50 -4.35
CA ASN A 78 -15.33 -5.04 -4.11
C ASN A 78 -16.43 -4.03 -4.45
N ILE A 79 -16.21 -2.77 -4.11
CA ILE A 79 -17.15 -1.69 -4.44
C ILE A 79 -17.24 -1.52 -5.95
N GLU A 80 -16.11 -1.52 -6.66
CA GLU A 80 -16.08 -1.39 -8.12
C GLU A 80 -16.82 -2.54 -8.79
N ASP A 81 -16.59 -3.78 -8.36
CA ASP A 81 -17.26 -4.96 -8.90
C ASP A 81 -18.77 -4.88 -8.67
N SER A 82 -19.19 -4.45 -7.50
CA SER A 82 -20.61 -4.27 -7.18
C SER A 82 -21.24 -3.18 -8.04
N LEU A 83 -20.53 -2.08 -8.30
CA LEU A 83 -21.02 -0.98 -9.13
C LEU A 83 -21.26 -1.41 -10.58
N LYS A 84 -20.44 -2.32 -11.10
CA LYS A 84 -20.61 -2.84 -12.48
C LYS A 84 -21.92 -3.60 -12.68
N LEU A 85 -22.52 -4.08 -11.58
CA LEU A 85 -23.79 -4.80 -11.62
C LEU A 85 -24.99 -3.86 -11.49
N CYS A 86 -24.79 -2.58 -11.24
CA CYS A 86 -25.86 -1.61 -11.04
C CYS A 86 -26.30 -1.00 -12.37
N SER A 87 -27.58 -0.65 -12.45
CA SER A 87 -28.11 0.12 -13.57
C SER A 87 -27.52 1.52 -13.61
N LYS A 88 -27.57 2.17 -14.77
CA LYS A 88 -27.10 3.55 -14.92
C LYS A 88 -27.80 4.52 -13.95
N GLU A 89 -29.09 4.32 -13.74
CA GLU A 89 -29.88 5.15 -12.84
C GLU A 89 -29.41 5.00 -11.39
N ARG A 90 -29.14 3.76 -10.96
CA ARG A 90 -28.61 3.49 -9.61
C ARG A 90 -27.20 4.03 -9.44
N LEU A 91 -26.37 3.93 -10.47
CA LEU A 91 -25.03 4.51 -10.42
C LEU A 91 -25.06 6.02 -10.24
N ASN A 92 -25.98 6.71 -10.90
CA ASN A 92 -26.16 8.14 -10.72
C ASN A 92 -26.57 8.50 -9.31
N LEU A 93 -27.46 7.71 -8.70
CA LEU A 93 -27.86 7.92 -7.30
C LEU A 93 -26.68 7.72 -6.35
N ILE A 94 -25.92 6.66 -6.54
CA ILE A 94 -24.72 6.37 -5.74
C ILE A 94 -23.70 7.50 -5.88
N TYR A 95 -23.47 7.99 -7.10
CA TYR A 95 -22.58 9.12 -7.36
C TYR A 95 -22.99 10.36 -6.54
N LYS A 96 -24.27 10.69 -6.52
CA LYS A 96 -24.76 11.82 -5.75
C LYS A 96 -24.52 11.65 -4.25
N ILE A 97 -24.70 10.43 -3.73
CA ILE A 97 -24.45 10.14 -2.32
C ILE A 97 -22.96 10.31 -2.01
N VAL A 98 -22.07 9.78 -2.87
CA VAL A 98 -20.62 9.93 -2.69
C VAL A 98 -20.22 11.39 -2.70
N GLU A 99 -20.78 12.21 -3.58
CA GLU A 99 -20.48 13.64 -3.61
C GLU A 99 -20.86 14.34 -2.30
N LEU A 100 -21.95 13.92 -1.65
CA LEU A 100 -22.35 14.45 -0.36
C LEU A 100 -21.43 14.05 0.78
N LEU A 101 -20.67 12.93 0.62
CA LEU A 101 -19.77 12.41 1.64
C LEU A 101 -18.35 12.96 1.53
N LYS A 102 -18.04 13.68 0.47
CA LYS A 102 -16.72 14.28 0.29
C LYS A 102 -16.52 15.44 1.27
N ASP A 103 -15.33 15.52 1.77
CA ASP A 103 -14.88 16.60 2.65
C ASP A 103 -14.65 17.92 1.90
#